data_843e41de9305aa2ea2aa325ca570a3f4
#
_entry.id   843e41de9305aa2ea2aa325ca570a3f4
#
_cell.length_a   1.000
_cell.length_b   1.000
_cell.length_c   1.000
_cell.angle_alpha   90.00
_cell.angle_beta   90.00
_cell.angle_gamma   90.00
#
_symmetry.space_group_name_H-M   'P 1'
#
loop_
_entity.id
_entity.type
_entity.pdbx_description
1 polymer ?
#
loop_
_entity_poly.entity_id
_entity_poly.type
_entity_poly.pdbx_seq_one_letter_code
_entity_poly.pdbx_strand_id
1 'polypeptide(L)'
;MKNILLGCSMLLAMTAYASEPNRADVLREKILSGDTSEVLVVAHRGDWRYAPENSIAAIEHSIAIGVDIVELDLQLSKDSVLFVIHDSKLERTTSGKGRISDWTADSLRTLKLKNGAGIRTMHSLPTLEEAMLVAKGHVLVNLDKADRYFDLLMPVLEKTGTATQVIMKGNKPAAQVDSLYGAYLDKVIYMPKLNLNKPDARELMDGYFNELKSVVYELSYSNDDAIGYAMELKSRLDGKALIWYNTLWDTQSGGHDDDRALNDPDGAYGFLIDTLGARIIQTDRAELLLDYLRSRSLHK
;
A
#
# COMPACT_ATOMS: atom_id res chain seq x y z
N MET A 1 44.45 -3.14 -63.41
CA MET A 1 43.81 -4.04 -62.44
C MET A 1 43.40 -3.19 -61.23
N LYS A 2 42.08 -2.96 -61.09
CA LYS A 2 41.54 -2.14 -59.96
C LYS A 2 40.93 -3.11 -58.96
N ASN A 3 41.50 -3.15 -57.77
CA ASN A 3 40.98 -3.94 -56.64
C ASN A 3 39.84 -3.13 -55.99
N ILE A 4 38.63 -3.65 -55.99
CA ILE A 4 37.48 -3.15 -55.27
C ILE A 4 37.45 -3.91 -53.92
N LEU A 5 37.74 -3.21 -52.81
CA LEU A 5 37.48 -3.73 -51.46
C LEU A 5 35.99 -3.53 -51.16
N LEU A 6 35.23 -4.62 -51.03
CA LEU A 6 33.89 -4.64 -50.44
C LEU A 6 34.04 -4.59 -48.90
N GLY A 7 33.70 -3.47 -48.30
CA GLY A 7 33.56 -3.36 -46.85
C GLY A 7 32.20 -3.90 -46.42
N CYS A 8 32.16 -5.03 -45.73
CA CYS A 8 30.98 -5.62 -45.13
C CYS A 8 30.74 -4.94 -43.78
N SER A 9 29.81 -3.98 -43.73
CA SER A 9 29.34 -3.38 -42.46
C SER A 9 28.36 -4.33 -41.78
N MET A 10 28.79 -4.98 -40.72
CA MET A 10 27.97 -5.81 -39.87
C MET A 10 27.19 -4.89 -38.89
N LEU A 11 25.89 -4.64 -39.16
CA LEU A 11 25.01 -3.98 -38.22
C LEU A 11 24.70 -4.99 -37.09
N LEU A 12 25.29 -4.80 -35.90
CA LEU A 12 24.83 -5.48 -34.68
C LEU A 12 23.49 -4.86 -34.25
N ALA A 13 22.39 -5.55 -34.52
CA ALA A 13 21.12 -5.25 -33.91
C ALA A 13 21.18 -5.66 -32.43
N MET A 14 21.39 -4.68 -31.52
CA MET A 14 21.16 -4.88 -30.09
C MET A 14 19.64 -5.02 -29.88
N THR A 15 19.15 -6.23 -29.83
CA THR A 15 17.81 -6.52 -29.27
C THR A 15 17.92 -6.26 -27.77
N ALA A 16 17.34 -5.15 -27.31
CA ALA A 16 17.09 -4.94 -25.87
C ALA A 16 16.12 -6.04 -25.45
N TYR A 17 16.61 -7.05 -24.75
CA TYR A 17 15.76 -7.98 -24.00
C TYR A 17 15.08 -7.16 -22.90
N ALA A 18 13.80 -6.86 -23.05
CA ALA A 18 12.98 -6.42 -21.95
C ALA A 18 13.01 -7.56 -20.91
N SER A 19 13.47 -7.26 -19.71
CA SER A 19 13.40 -8.23 -18.60
C SER A 19 11.91 -8.57 -18.36
N GLU A 20 11.62 -9.84 -18.09
CA GLU A 20 10.30 -10.25 -17.64
C GLU A 20 9.82 -9.33 -16.50
N PRO A 21 8.56 -8.88 -16.50
CA PRO A 21 8.03 -8.01 -15.46
C PRO A 21 8.10 -8.75 -14.11
N ASN A 22 8.60 -8.07 -13.08
CA ASN A 22 8.58 -8.62 -11.73
C ASN A 22 7.16 -8.60 -11.15
N ARG A 23 6.94 -9.27 -10.00
CA ARG A 23 5.60 -9.39 -9.40
C ARG A 23 4.98 -8.02 -9.09
N ALA A 24 5.75 -7.06 -8.60
CA ALA A 24 5.25 -5.73 -8.28
C ALA A 24 4.79 -4.97 -9.54
N ASP A 25 5.47 -5.14 -10.68
CA ASP A 25 5.03 -4.56 -11.96
C ASP A 25 3.70 -5.17 -12.41
N VAL A 26 3.52 -6.49 -12.27
CA VAL A 26 2.25 -7.17 -12.56
C VAL A 26 1.12 -6.67 -11.67
N LEU A 27 1.36 -6.52 -10.37
CA LEU A 27 0.38 -6.00 -9.40
C LEU A 27 0.00 -4.54 -9.70
N ARG A 28 1.00 -3.71 -10.05
CA ARG A 28 0.74 -2.33 -10.48
C ARG A 28 -0.18 -2.30 -11.71
N GLU A 29 0.11 -3.11 -12.71
CA GLU A 29 -0.69 -3.15 -13.93
C GLU A 29 -2.13 -3.60 -13.66
N LYS A 30 -2.34 -4.57 -12.75
CA LYS A 30 -3.69 -4.95 -12.30
C LYS A 30 -4.47 -3.76 -11.72
N ILE A 31 -3.82 -2.93 -10.90
CA ILE A 31 -4.48 -1.74 -10.34
C ILE A 31 -4.77 -0.72 -11.43
N LEU A 32 -3.80 -0.43 -12.30
CA LEU A 32 -3.93 0.58 -13.34
C LEU A 32 -4.99 0.21 -14.41
N SER A 33 -5.11 -1.08 -14.72
CA SER A 33 -6.11 -1.58 -15.68
C SER A 33 -7.51 -1.78 -15.07
N GLY A 34 -7.65 -1.67 -13.73
CA GLY A 34 -8.91 -1.98 -13.05
C GLY A 34 -9.27 -3.47 -13.10
N ASP A 35 -8.28 -4.36 -13.11
CA ASP A 35 -8.50 -5.81 -13.15
C ASP A 35 -9.21 -6.29 -11.87
N THR A 36 -10.41 -6.83 -12.04
CA THR A 36 -11.27 -7.34 -10.97
C THR A 36 -11.26 -8.87 -10.86
N SER A 37 -10.39 -9.55 -11.57
CA SER A 37 -10.33 -11.02 -11.61
C SER A 37 -9.91 -11.65 -10.28
N GLU A 38 -9.15 -10.92 -9.47
CA GLU A 38 -8.70 -11.32 -8.14
C GLU A 38 -8.99 -10.23 -7.11
N VAL A 39 -8.93 -10.59 -5.83
CA VAL A 39 -8.95 -9.65 -4.69
C VAL A 39 -7.54 -9.57 -4.13
N LEU A 40 -6.95 -8.38 -4.14
CA LEU A 40 -5.61 -8.14 -3.62
C LEU A 40 -5.62 -8.01 -2.08
N VAL A 41 -4.65 -8.63 -1.44
CA VAL A 41 -4.49 -8.65 0.01
C VAL A 41 -3.44 -7.64 0.45
N VAL A 42 -3.79 -6.83 1.45
CA VAL A 42 -2.87 -5.85 2.04
C VAL A 42 -2.60 -6.23 3.50
N ALA A 43 -1.33 -6.45 3.82
CA ALA A 43 -0.90 -6.65 5.20
C ALA A 43 -0.66 -5.30 5.89
N HIS A 44 -1.48 -4.96 6.89
CA HIS A 44 -1.37 -3.75 7.69
C HIS A 44 -0.10 -3.77 8.53
N ARG A 45 0.79 -2.80 8.34
CA ARG A 45 2.13 -2.70 8.98
C ARG A 45 3.02 -3.94 8.74
N GLY A 46 2.86 -4.58 7.58
CA GLY A 46 3.35 -5.92 7.33
C GLY A 46 2.54 -6.99 8.07
N ASP A 47 3.00 -8.25 8.06
CA ASP A 47 2.35 -9.27 8.88
C ASP A 47 2.82 -9.15 10.35
N TRP A 48 2.21 -8.19 11.07
CA TRP A 48 2.59 -7.89 12.45
C TRP A 48 2.17 -8.97 13.45
N ARG A 49 1.33 -9.91 13.05
CA ARG A 49 1.00 -11.06 13.90
C ARG A 49 2.13 -12.07 13.95
N TYR A 50 2.92 -12.15 12.90
CA TYR A 50 4.11 -13.00 12.82
C TYR A 50 5.37 -12.32 13.41
N ALA A 51 5.61 -11.06 13.09
CA ALA A 51 6.79 -10.29 13.50
C ALA A 51 6.39 -8.90 14.00
N PRO A 52 7.28 -8.10 14.64
CA PRO A 52 6.93 -6.75 15.07
C PRO A 52 6.37 -5.89 13.92
N GLU A 53 5.32 -5.10 14.19
CA GLU A 53 4.73 -4.18 13.21
C GLU A 53 5.80 -3.27 12.59
N ASN A 54 5.65 -2.98 11.28
CA ASN A 54 6.56 -2.09 10.55
C ASN A 54 8.03 -2.56 10.55
N SER A 55 8.30 -3.87 10.73
CA SER A 55 9.64 -4.44 10.70
C SER A 55 9.97 -5.06 9.34
N ILE A 56 11.27 -5.18 9.05
CA ILE A 56 11.74 -5.94 7.88
C ILE A 56 11.20 -7.38 7.91
N ALA A 57 11.22 -8.06 9.07
CA ALA A 57 10.72 -9.42 9.18
C ALA A 57 9.21 -9.54 8.89
N ALA A 58 8.41 -8.52 9.25
CA ALA A 58 6.98 -8.51 8.91
C ALA A 58 6.75 -8.32 7.40
N ILE A 59 7.59 -7.52 6.73
CA ILE A 59 7.57 -7.36 5.27
C ILE A 59 7.98 -8.66 4.57
N GLU A 60 9.08 -9.27 4.98
CA GLU A 60 9.58 -10.53 4.43
C GLU A 60 8.55 -11.66 4.56
N HIS A 61 7.90 -11.78 5.73
CA HIS A 61 6.86 -12.78 5.93
C HIS A 61 5.63 -12.51 5.04
N SER A 62 5.19 -11.26 4.92
CA SER A 62 4.11 -10.87 4.00
C SER A 62 4.40 -11.32 2.57
N ILE A 63 5.64 -11.11 2.10
CA ILE A 63 6.09 -11.56 0.77
C ILE A 63 6.03 -13.09 0.68
N ALA A 64 6.53 -13.80 1.69
CA ALA A 64 6.63 -15.26 1.71
C ALA A 64 5.26 -15.96 1.67
N ILE A 65 4.23 -15.41 2.32
CA ILE A 65 2.87 -15.97 2.32
C ILE A 65 2.05 -15.59 1.09
N GLY A 66 2.54 -14.65 0.26
CA GLY A 66 1.91 -14.26 -1.00
C GLY A 66 1.02 -13.01 -0.93
N VAL A 67 1.17 -12.15 0.10
CA VAL A 67 0.51 -10.84 0.16
C VAL A 67 0.89 -9.98 -1.05
N ASP A 68 -0.04 -9.17 -1.56
CA ASP A 68 0.15 -8.34 -2.74
C ASP A 68 0.68 -6.96 -2.43
N ILE A 69 0.22 -6.39 -1.32
CA ILE A 69 0.54 -5.03 -0.89
C ILE A 69 0.92 -5.07 0.58
N VAL A 70 1.99 -4.40 0.96
CA VAL A 70 2.33 -4.16 2.36
C VAL A 70 2.03 -2.71 2.69
N GLU A 71 1.25 -2.47 3.73
CA GLU A 71 1.06 -1.12 4.25
C GLU A 71 2.10 -0.81 5.31
N LEU A 72 2.69 0.40 5.25
CA LEU A 72 3.74 0.87 6.15
C LEU A 72 3.51 2.32 6.55
N ASP A 73 3.82 2.65 7.80
CA ASP A 73 3.68 3.99 8.35
C ASP A 73 5.00 4.76 8.37
N LEU A 74 4.97 6.07 8.10
CA LEU A 74 6.16 6.91 8.08
C LEU A 74 6.20 7.94 9.20
N GLN A 75 7.37 8.07 9.79
CA GLN A 75 7.72 9.17 10.71
C GLN A 75 9.14 9.69 10.41
N LEU A 76 9.40 10.94 10.79
CA LEU A 76 10.65 11.63 10.52
C LEU A 76 11.51 11.71 11.77
N SER A 77 12.82 11.38 11.66
CA SER A 77 13.82 11.60 12.68
C SER A 77 14.22 13.09 12.77
N LYS A 78 14.98 13.45 13.81
CA LYS A 78 15.50 14.81 14.04
C LYS A 78 16.35 15.32 12.86
N ASP A 79 17.09 14.45 12.23
CA ASP A 79 18.01 14.71 11.12
C ASP A 79 17.43 14.35 9.74
N SER A 80 16.07 14.35 9.66
CA SER A 80 15.30 14.23 8.42
C SER A 80 15.46 12.89 7.68
N VAL A 81 15.66 11.80 8.39
CA VAL A 81 15.59 10.43 7.84
C VAL A 81 14.21 9.85 8.09
N LEU A 82 13.59 9.26 7.06
CA LEU A 82 12.31 8.57 7.17
C LEU A 82 12.47 7.17 7.75
N PHE A 83 11.74 6.89 8.82
CA PHE A 83 11.64 5.60 9.49
C PHE A 83 10.26 4.99 9.35
N VAL A 84 10.19 3.67 9.34
CA VAL A 84 8.94 2.91 9.24
C VAL A 84 8.43 2.62 10.65
N ILE A 85 7.49 3.44 11.14
CA ILE A 85 6.90 3.35 12.47
C ILE A 85 5.58 4.14 12.52
N HIS A 86 4.56 3.56 13.18
CA HIS A 86 3.24 4.19 13.27
C HIS A 86 3.21 5.43 14.16
N ASP A 87 3.67 5.28 15.41
CA ASP A 87 3.50 6.29 16.45
C ASP A 87 4.57 7.39 16.35
N SER A 88 4.21 8.60 16.68
CA SER A 88 5.16 9.69 16.87
C SER A 88 6.01 9.52 18.14
N LYS A 89 5.65 8.58 19.04
CA LYS A 89 6.36 8.22 20.27
C LYS A 89 6.89 6.80 20.19
N LEU A 90 8.02 6.57 20.82
CA LEU A 90 8.80 5.33 20.71
C LEU A 90 8.33 4.21 21.65
N GLU A 91 7.63 4.53 22.75
CA GLU A 91 7.43 3.64 23.88
C GLU A 91 6.62 2.37 23.55
N ARG A 92 5.60 2.46 22.69
CA ARG A 92 4.72 1.33 22.43
C ARG A 92 5.44 0.23 21.64
N THR A 93 6.12 0.61 20.56
CA THR A 93 6.65 -0.36 19.58
C THR A 93 8.16 -0.52 19.65
N THR A 94 8.88 0.26 20.47
CA THR A 94 10.34 0.19 20.58
C THR A 94 10.84 0.15 22.01
N SER A 95 12.15 -0.09 22.18
CA SER A 95 12.84 0.03 23.48
C SER A 95 13.16 1.49 23.88
N GLY A 96 12.88 2.47 22.99
CA GLY A 96 13.11 3.89 23.22
C GLY A 96 11.98 4.58 23.98
N LYS A 97 12.19 5.87 24.27
CA LYS A 97 11.20 6.74 24.93
C LYS A 97 11.20 8.14 24.31
N GLY A 98 10.06 8.81 24.37
CA GLY A 98 9.88 10.16 23.84
C GLY A 98 9.53 10.17 22.36
N ARG A 99 9.65 11.32 21.72
CA ARG A 99 9.24 11.50 20.31
C ARG A 99 10.36 11.09 19.38
N ILE A 100 10.01 10.43 18.27
CA ILE A 100 10.97 10.04 17.23
C ILE A 100 11.70 11.26 16.64
N SER A 101 10.99 12.39 16.50
CA SER A 101 11.56 13.66 16.01
C SER A 101 12.65 14.28 16.88
N ASP A 102 12.84 13.77 18.11
CA ASP A 102 13.89 14.26 19.02
C ASP A 102 15.19 13.42 18.90
N TRP A 103 15.15 12.32 18.15
CA TRP A 103 16.23 11.35 17.98
C TRP A 103 16.85 11.43 16.59
N THR A 104 18.18 11.36 16.52
CA THR A 104 18.90 11.19 15.24
C THR A 104 18.73 9.78 14.70
N ALA A 105 18.92 9.62 13.41
CA ALA A 105 18.86 8.31 12.75
C ALA A 105 19.81 7.28 13.38
N ASP A 106 21.05 7.65 13.67
CA ASP A 106 22.02 6.76 14.32
C ASP A 106 21.54 6.29 15.70
N SER A 107 20.93 7.19 16.50
CA SER A 107 20.35 6.84 17.79
C SER A 107 19.16 5.91 17.65
N LEU A 108 18.27 6.14 16.68
CA LEU A 108 17.10 5.30 16.42
C LEU A 108 17.49 3.87 16.00
N ARG A 109 18.57 3.71 15.24
CA ARG A 109 19.10 2.39 14.82
C ARG A 109 19.54 1.51 15.98
N THR A 110 19.85 2.08 17.15
CA THR A 110 20.19 1.30 18.37
C THR A 110 18.97 0.67 19.03
N LEU A 111 17.77 1.16 18.71
CA LEU A 111 16.54 0.70 19.35
C LEU A 111 16.13 -0.67 18.82
N LYS A 112 15.46 -1.43 19.69
CA LYS A 112 14.85 -2.72 19.33
C LYS A 112 13.34 -2.61 19.32
N LEU A 113 12.73 -3.23 18.31
CA LEU A 113 11.27 -3.31 18.21
C LEU A 113 10.69 -4.26 19.27
N LYS A 114 9.46 -3.99 19.65
CA LYS A 114 8.62 -4.88 20.47
C LYS A 114 7.61 -5.58 19.59
N ASN A 115 7.28 -6.82 19.93
CA ASN A 115 6.19 -7.55 19.31
C ASN A 115 4.82 -7.06 19.78
N GLY A 116 3.73 -7.62 19.23
CA GLY A 116 2.35 -7.26 19.58
C GLY A 116 1.99 -7.43 21.06
N ALA A 117 2.75 -8.24 21.83
CA ALA A 117 2.61 -8.37 23.27
C ALA A 117 3.44 -7.37 24.09
N GLY A 118 4.13 -6.41 23.43
CA GLY A 118 4.98 -5.42 24.08
C GLY A 118 6.35 -5.96 24.51
N ILE A 119 6.74 -7.15 24.10
CA ILE A 119 8.00 -7.78 24.45
C ILE A 119 9.08 -7.36 23.46
N ARG A 120 10.24 -6.90 24.01
CA ARG A 120 11.42 -6.53 23.21
C ARG A 120 11.92 -7.74 22.42
N THR A 121 12.17 -7.52 21.11
CA THR A 121 12.72 -8.52 20.18
C THR A 121 14.16 -8.19 19.80
N MET A 122 14.71 -8.99 18.88
CA MET A 122 16.01 -8.72 18.25
C MET A 122 15.93 -7.75 17.06
N HIS A 123 14.75 -7.49 16.54
CA HIS A 123 14.54 -6.66 15.33
C HIS A 123 14.81 -5.19 15.64
N SER A 124 15.38 -4.48 14.68
CA SER A 124 15.65 -3.04 14.77
C SER A 124 14.61 -2.24 13.99
N LEU A 125 14.47 -0.96 14.34
CA LEU A 125 13.61 -0.02 13.64
C LEU A 125 14.19 0.26 12.25
N PRO A 126 13.47 -0.04 11.14
CA PRO A 126 13.99 0.16 9.80
C PRO A 126 13.78 1.59 9.30
N THR A 127 14.67 2.03 8.44
CA THR A 127 14.45 3.20 7.58
C THR A 127 13.53 2.85 6.42
N LEU A 128 12.92 3.87 5.78
CA LEU A 128 12.17 3.67 4.55
C LEU A 128 13.02 3.01 3.45
N GLU A 129 14.28 3.44 3.30
CA GLU A 129 15.20 2.88 2.29
C GLU A 129 15.36 1.36 2.46
N GLU A 130 15.60 0.91 3.69
CA GLU A 130 15.73 -0.52 4.01
C GLU A 130 14.45 -1.31 3.70
N ALA A 131 13.29 -0.76 4.09
CA ALA A 131 12.00 -1.39 3.82
C ALA A 131 11.70 -1.49 2.31
N MET A 132 11.95 -0.43 1.56
CA MET A 132 11.71 -0.40 0.12
C MET A 132 12.64 -1.34 -0.65
N LEU A 133 13.90 -1.51 -0.21
CA LEU A 133 14.82 -2.48 -0.82
C LEU A 133 14.36 -3.92 -0.63
N VAL A 134 13.77 -4.26 0.51
CA VAL A 134 13.19 -5.59 0.76
C VAL A 134 11.93 -5.82 -0.07
N ALA A 135 11.05 -4.81 -0.19
CA ALA A 135 9.83 -4.91 -0.97
C ALA A 135 10.06 -4.93 -2.49
N LYS A 136 11.25 -4.49 -2.94
CA LYS A 136 11.56 -4.26 -4.36
C LYS A 136 11.31 -5.49 -5.23
N GLY A 137 10.44 -5.33 -6.24
CA GLY A 137 10.09 -6.35 -7.22
C GLY A 137 9.14 -7.44 -6.70
N HIS A 138 8.79 -7.44 -5.41
CA HIS A 138 7.98 -8.49 -4.79
C HIS A 138 6.53 -8.07 -4.54
N VAL A 139 6.32 -6.89 -3.96
CA VAL A 139 5.00 -6.39 -3.53
C VAL A 139 4.86 -4.91 -3.83
N LEU A 140 3.63 -4.41 -3.91
CA LEU A 140 3.40 -2.98 -3.82
C LEU A 140 3.47 -2.53 -2.36
N VAL A 141 3.74 -1.24 -2.14
CA VAL A 141 3.83 -0.67 -0.80
C VAL A 141 2.87 0.51 -0.67
N ASN A 142 1.89 0.39 0.22
CA ASN A 142 1.06 1.52 0.62
C ASN A 142 1.74 2.29 1.75
N LEU A 143 2.12 3.53 1.49
CA LEU A 143 2.78 4.37 2.49
C LEU A 143 1.79 5.31 3.16
N ASP A 144 1.44 5.02 4.42
CA ASP A 144 0.61 5.92 5.23
C ASP A 144 1.42 7.14 5.69
N LYS A 145 0.76 8.31 5.73
CA LYS A 145 1.37 9.61 6.08
C LYS A 145 2.44 10.11 5.10
N ALA A 146 2.63 9.44 3.96
CA ALA A 146 3.61 9.81 2.94
C ALA A 146 3.37 11.22 2.38
N ASP A 147 2.12 11.65 2.30
CA ASP A 147 1.71 12.98 1.85
C ASP A 147 2.31 14.13 2.69
N ARG A 148 2.73 13.85 3.94
CA ARG A 148 3.39 14.83 4.82
C ARG A 148 4.87 15.02 4.53
N TYR A 149 5.50 14.04 3.88
CA TYR A 149 6.95 13.94 3.72
C TYR A 149 7.36 13.77 2.26
N PHE A 150 6.50 14.18 1.33
CA PHE A 150 6.63 13.84 -0.08
C PHE A 150 7.97 14.25 -0.70
N ASP A 151 8.48 15.45 -0.38
CA ASP A 151 9.76 15.95 -0.88
C ASP A 151 10.97 15.14 -0.36
N LEU A 152 10.84 14.50 0.81
CA LEU A 152 11.86 13.62 1.38
C LEU A 152 11.69 12.17 0.91
N LEU A 153 10.46 11.78 0.58
CA LEU A 153 10.09 10.45 0.14
C LEU A 153 10.63 10.16 -1.26
N MET A 154 10.37 11.04 -2.21
CA MET A 154 10.68 10.80 -3.63
C MET A 154 12.16 10.52 -3.90
N PRO A 155 13.13 11.25 -3.33
CA PRO A 155 14.55 10.91 -3.48
C PRO A 155 14.91 9.50 -3.00
N VAL A 156 14.27 9.01 -1.93
CA VAL A 156 14.48 7.63 -1.43
C VAL A 156 13.92 6.61 -2.41
N LEU A 157 12.72 6.84 -2.94
CA LEU A 157 12.08 5.95 -3.91
C LEU A 157 12.83 5.89 -5.24
N GLU A 158 13.36 7.01 -5.70
CA GLU A 158 14.19 7.08 -6.90
C GLU A 158 15.54 6.38 -6.70
N LYS A 159 16.20 6.60 -5.56
CA LYS A 159 17.45 5.92 -5.18
C LYS A 159 17.29 4.41 -5.14
N THR A 160 16.20 3.91 -4.58
CA THR A 160 15.92 2.46 -4.49
C THR A 160 15.36 1.89 -5.80
N GLY A 161 14.87 2.73 -6.70
CA GLY A 161 14.19 2.33 -7.94
C GLY A 161 12.84 1.66 -7.67
N THR A 162 12.08 2.17 -6.69
CA THR A 162 10.79 1.59 -6.24
C THR A 162 9.62 2.56 -6.33
N ALA A 163 9.78 3.71 -6.96
CA ALA A 163 8.72 4.72 -7.06
C ALA A 163 7.42 4.16 -7.67
N THR A 164 7.53 3.30 -8.70
CA THR A 164 6.38 2.66 -9.35
C THR A 164 5.67 1.61 -8.50
N GLN A 165 6.27 1.17 -7.38
CA GLN A 165 5.67 0.21 -6.46
C GLN A 165 4.85 0.86 -5.34
N VAL A 166 4.80 2.21 -5.30
CA VAL A 166 4.20 2.95 -4.19
C VAL A 166 2.76 3.34 -4.49
N ILE A 167 1.90 3.08 -3.51
CA ILE A 167 0.56 3.64 -3.38
C ILE A 167 0.63 4.66 -2.23
N MET A 168 0.35 5.91 -2.54
CA MET A 168 0.29 7.00 -1.57
C MET A 168 -1.17 7.36 -1.31
N LYS A 169 -1.62 7.29 -0.08
CA LYS A 169 -3.00 7.64 0.28
C LYS A 169 -3.11 9.05 0.85
N GLY A 170 -4.26 9.68 0.65
CA GLY A 170 -4.55 11.00 1.20
C GLY A 170 -6.02 11.40 1.03
N ASN A 171 -6.37 12.52 1.64
CA ASN A 171 -7.73 13.06 1.63
C ASN A 171 -7.79 14.54 1.21
N LYS A 172 -6.77 15.03 0.50
CA LYS A 172 -6.77 16.39 -0.03
C LYS A 172 -7.71 16.48 -1.25
N PRO A 173 -8.42 17.59 -1.45
CA PRO A 173 -9.21 17.81 -2.66
C PRO A 173 -8.38 17.59 -3.94
N ALA A 174 -9.01 17.14 -5.02
CA ALA A 174 -8.34 16.76 -6.27
C ALA A 174 -7.39 17.84 -6.81
N ALA A 175 -7.84 19.11 -6.86
CA ALA A 175 -7.00 20.22 -7.31
C ALA A 175 -5.75 20.44 -6.45
N GLN A 176 -5.80 20.15 -5.14
CA GLN A 176 -4.63 20.21 -4.27
C GLN A 176 -3.67 19.05 -4.51
N VAL A 177 -4.19 17.85 -4.79
CA VAL A 177 -3.38 16.68 -5.13
C VAL A 177 -2.57 16.93 -6.38
N ASP A 178 -3.22 17.44 -7.45
CA ASP A 178 -2.55 17.77 -8.70
C ASP A 178 -1.47 18.86 -8.51
N SER A 179 -1.81 19.92 -7.77
CA SER A 179 -0.87 21.01 -7.48
C SER A 179 0.36 20.57 -6.67
N LEU A 180 0.21 19.65 -5.72
CA LEU A 180 1.30 19.23 -4.83
C LEU A 180 2.10 18.05 -5.39
N TYR A 181 1.45 17.12 -6.09
CA TYR A 181 2.04 15.83 -6.44
C TYR A 181 1.99 15.54 -7.94
N GLY A 182 1.36 16.40 -8.76
CA GLY A 182 1.11 16.17 -10.19
C GLY A 182 2.33 15.74 -10.99
N ALA A 183 3.51 16.29 -10.67
CA ALA A 183 4.77 15.94 -11.33
C ALA A 183 5.24 14.48 -11.09
N TYR A 184 4.56 13.73 -10.22
CA TYR A 184 4.96 12.38 -9.81
C TYR A 184 3.82 11.35 -9.91
N LEU A 185 2.62 11.77 -10.31
CA LEU A 185 1.45 10.88 -10.42
C LEU A 185 1.58 9.87 -11.57
N ASP A 186 2.53 10.03 -12.47
CA ASP A 186 2.95 9.03 -13.45
C ASP A 186 3.76 7.88 -12.83
N LYS A 187 4.44 8.14 -11.71
CA LYS A 187 5.28 7.17 -10.99
C LYS A 187 4.52 6.51 -9.85
N VAL A 188 3.97 7.29 -8.93
CA VAL A 188 3.24 6.76 -7.75
C VAL A 188 1.74 6.71 -8.03
N ILE A 189 1.06 5.70 -7.47
CA ILE A 189 -0.41 5.66 -7.48
C ILE A 189 -0.90 6.52 -6.31
N TYR A 190 -1.69 7.56 -6.60
CA TYR A 190 -2.40 8.29 -5.54
C TYR A 190 -3.77 7.66 -5.30
N MET A 191 -4.02 7.26 -4.05
CA MET A 191 -5.26 6.66 -3.60
C MET A 191 -6.04 7.63 -2.71
N PRO A 192 -7.14 8.21 -3.18
CA PRO A 192 -8.05 8.98 -2.33
C PRO A 192 -8.66 8.12 -1.23
N LYS A 193 -8.71 8.69 -0.02
CA LYS A 193 -9.33 8.08 1.15
C LYS A 193 -10.62 8.82 1.49
N LEU A 194 -11.75 8.09 1.53
CA LEU A 194 -13.07 8.65 1.83
C LEU A 194 -13.74 7.92 2.99
N ASN A 195 -14.25 8.69 3.94
CA ASN A 195 -15.20 8.19 4.92
C ASN A 195 -16.62 8.51 4.44
N LEU A 196 -17.38 7.47 4.09
CA LEU A 196 -18.69 7.59 3.46
C LEU A 196 -19.78 8.15 4.38
N ASN A 197 -19.56 8.18 5.70
CA ASN A 197 -20.47 8.82 6.66
C ASN A 197 -20.23 10.34 6.79
N LYS A 198 -19.19 10.89 6.12
CA LYS A 198 -18.93 12.33 6.14
C LYS A 198 -19.84 13.07 5.16
N PRO A 199 -20.33 14.27 5.52
CA PRO A 199 -21.26 15.02 4.67
C PRO A 199 -20.66 15.49 3.34
N ASP A 200 -19.33 15.67 3.29
CA ASP A 200 -18.56 16.09 2.11
C ASP A 200 -18.09 14.90 1.23
N ALA A 201 -18.40 13.66 1.60
CA ALA A 201 -17.90 12.46 0.90
C ALA A 201 -18.31 12.45 -0.58
N ARG A 202 -19.51 12.88 -0.93
CA ARG A 202 -19.98 12.92 -2.32
C ARG A 202 -19.24 13.97 -3.15
N GLU A 203 -19.04 15.17 -2.62
CA GLU A 203 -18.32 16.26 -3.28
C GLU A 203 -16.84 15.88 -3.53
N LEU A 204 -16.17 15.34 -2.51
CA LEU A 204 -14.79 14.84 -2.65
C LEU A 204 -14.68 13.73 -3.69
N MET A 205 -15.61 12.76 -3.67
CA MET A 205 -15.65 11.68 -4.64
C MET A 205 -15.82 12.17 -6.06
N ASP A 206 -16.68 13.15 -6.28
CA ASP A 206 -16.90 13.76 -7.60
C ASP A 206 -15.63 14.45 -8.13
N GLY A 207 -14.93 15.19 -7.28
CA GLY A 207 -13.62 15.77 -7.61
C GLY A 207 -12.58 14.72 -7.99
N TYR A 208 -12.41 13.70 -7.17
CA TYR A 208 -11.44 12.63 -7.45
C TYR A 208 -11.76 11.86 -8.73
N PHE A 209 -13.04 11.56 -8.97
CA PHE A 209 -13.46 10.82 -10.15
C PHE A 209 -13.33 11.62 -11.45
N ASN A 210 -13.74 12.89 -11.43
CA ASN A 210 -13.80 13.71 -12.64
C ASN A 210 -12.46 14.39 -12.96
N GLU A 211 -11.74 14.88 -11.95
CA GLU A 211 -10.54 15.70 -12.13
C GLU A 211 -9.26 14.86 -12.01
N LEU A 212 -9.11 14.07 -10.93
CA LEU A 212 -7.91 13.28 -10.67
C LEU A 212 -7.90 11.94 -11.41
N LYS A 213 -9.07 11.38 -11.72
CA LYS A 213 -9.25 10.07 -12.40
C LYS A 213 -8.48 8.95 -11.70
N SER A 214 -8.57 8.90 -10.37
CA SER A 214 -7.89 7.88 -9.58
C SER A 214 -8.35 6.48 -9.98
N VAL A 215 -7.41 5.53 -9.99
CA VAL A 215 -7.64 4.11 -10.37
C VAL A 215 -7.96 3.21 -9.18
N VAL A 216 -7.88 3.74 -7.95
CA VAL A 216 -8.16 3.02 -6.71
C VAL A 216 -8.66 4.00 -5.65
N TYR A 217 -9.62 3.58 -4.82
CA TYR A 217 -10.25 4.39 -3.76
C TYR A 217 -10.30 3.61 -2.47
N GLU A 218 -9.72 4.14 -1.37
CA GLU A 218 -9.91 3.62 -0.02
C GLU A 218 -11.22 4.17 0.55
N LEU A 219 -12.21 3.31 0.74
CA LEU A 219 -13.51 3.65 1.29
C LEU A 219 -13.60 3.13 2.72
N SER A 220 -14.22 3.91 3.61
CA SER A 220 -14.53 3.50 4.97
C SER A 220 -15.93 3.98 5.36
N TYR A 221 -16.58 3.20 6.24
CA TYR A 221 -17.87 3.57 6.83
C TYR A 221 -18.00 2.91 8.21
N SER A 222 -18.75 3.57 9.10
CA SER A 222 -18.86 3.14 10.49
C SER A 222 -20.22 2.53 10.86
N ASN A 223 -21.21 2.66 9.97
CA ASN A 223 -22.57 2.15 10.19
C ASN A 223 -23.31 1.97 8.86
N ASP A 224 -24.45 1.29 8.91
CA ASP A 224 -25.25 0.88 7.75
C ASP A 224 -25.84 2.04 6.95
N ASP A 225 -25.91 3.26 7.49
CA ASP A 225 -26.43 4.44 6.78
C ASP A 225 -25.64 4.74 5.50
N ALA A 226 -24.36 4.35 5.46
CA ALA A 226 -23.49 4.55 4.31
C ALA A 226 -23.56 3.41 3.26
N ILE A 227 -24.19 2.26 3.55
CA ILE A 227 -24.22 1.10 2.64
C ILE A 227 -24.84 1.46 1.30
N GLY A 228 -25.93 2.21 1.29
CA GLY A 228 -26.57 2.67 0.05
C GLY A 228 -25.63 3.45 -0.84
N TYR A 229 -24.82 4.33 -0.26
CA TYR A 229 -23.81 5.08 -1.00
C TYR A 229 -22.62 4.20 -1.43
N ALA A 230 -22.18 3.27 -0.61
CA ALA A 230 -21.15 2.33 -0.98
C ALA A 230 -21.56 1.47 -2.20
N MET A 231 -22.82 1.01 -2.25
CA MET A 231 -23.36 0.26 -3.41
C MET A 231 -23.48 1.14 -4.68
N GLU A 232 -23.85 2.42 -4.52
CA GLU A 232 -23.82 3.39 -5.63
C GLU A 232 -22.40 3.52 -6.18
N LEU A 233 -21.39 3.65 -5.31
CA LEU A 233 -19.98 3.74 -5.70
C LEU A 233 -19.48 2.45 -6.38
N LYS A 234 -19.88 1.27 -5.90
CA LYS A 234 -19.59 0.01 -6.59
C LYS A 234 -20.02 0.08 -8.06
N SER A 235 -21.25 0.50 -8.32
CA SER A 235 -21.78 0.61 -9.68
C SER A 235 -21.08 1.69 -10.51
N ARG A 236 -20.73 2.82 -9.88
CA ARG A 236 -20.06 3.96 -10.53
C ARG A 236 -18.62 3.64 -10.93
N LEU A 237 -17.91 2.87 -10.11
CA LEU A 237 -16.49 2.54 -10.26
C LEU A 237 -16.26 1.25 -11.07
N ASP A 238 -17.30 0.46 -11.32
CA ASP A 238 -17.18 -0.80 -12.04
C ASP A 238 -16.49 -0.63 -13.40
N GLY A 239 -15.44 -1.43 -13.65
CA GLY A 239 -14.60 -1.36 -14.83
C GLY A 239 -13.77 -0.07 -15.00
N LYS A 240 -13.69 0.78 -13.98
CA LYS A 240 -12.98 2.08 -14.04
C LYS A 240 -11.93 2.24 -12.95
N ALA A 241 -12.19 1.73 -11.75
CA ALA A 241 -11.28 1.81 -10.62
C ALA A 241 -11.56 0.71 -9.60
N LEU A 242 -10.56 0.36 -8.81
CA LEU A 242 -10.68 -0.64 -7.75
C LEU A 242 -11.15 -0.01 -6.44
N ILE A 243 -11.91 -0.76 -5.66
CA ILE A 243 -12.37 -0.37 -4.34
C ILE A 243 -11.55 -1.11 -3.28
N TRP A 244 -11.01 -0.33 -2.34
CA TRP A 244 -10.25 -0.80 -1.20
C TRP A 244 -11.03 -0.57 0.08
N TYR A 245 -11.16 -1.61 0.93
CA TYR A 245 -11.67 -1.51 2.30
C TYR A 245 -10.63 -1.98 3.30
N ASN A 246 -10.70 -1.41 4.52
CA ASN A 246 -9.91 -1.87 5.66
C ASN A 246 -10.82 -2.63 6.62
N THR A 247 -10.35 -3.80 7.11
CA THR A 247 -11.09 -4.67 8.04
C THR A 247 -10.50 -4.69 9.44
N LEU A 248 -9.68 -3.69 9.78
CA LEU A 248 -8.87 -3.66 11.01
C LEU A 248 -9.70 -3.54 12.29
N TRP A 249 -10.82 -2.82 12.24
CA TRP A 249 -11.79 -2.63 13.32
C TRP A 249 -13.14 -2.14 12.78
N ASP A 250 -14.19 -2.27 13.61
CA ASP A 250 -15.60 -2.07 13.27
C ASP A 250 -15.93 -0.75 12.54
N THR A 251 -15.35 0.36 12.96
CA THR A 251 -15.66 1.69 12.41
C THR A 251 -15.03 1.97 11.04
N GLN A 252 -14.26 1.03 10.49
CA GLN A 252 -13.71 1.15 9.13
C GLN A 252 -14.57 0.47 8.07
N SER A 253 -15.31 -0.57 8.45
CA SER A 253 -16.13 -1.38 7.55
C SER A 253 -17.49 -1.77 8.14
N GLY A 254 -18.04 -0.95 9.06
CA GLY A 254 -19.37 -1.16 9.62
C GLY A 254 -19.56 -2.49 10.34
N GLY A 255 -18.53 -2.99 11.03
CA GLY A 255 -18.54 -4.29 11.71
C GLY A 255 -18.30 -5.50 10.80
N HIS A 256 -17.94 -5.28 9.52
CA HIS A 256 -17.47 -6.32 8.61
C HIS A 256 -15.93 -6.43 8.68
N ASP A 257 -15.41 -6.75 9.86
CA ASP A 257 -14.00 -6.64 10.23
C ASP A 257 -13.32 -8.00 10.46
N ASP A 258 -12.02 -7.94 10.77
CA ASP A 258 -11.18 -9.11 11.00
C ASP A 258 -11.61 -9.96 12.21
N ASP A 259 -12.23 -9.37 13.25
CA ASP A 259 -12.70 -10.10 14.41
C ASP A 259 -13.98 -10.89 14.09
N ARG A 260 -14.89 -10.30 13.31
CA ARG A 260 -16.04 -11.02 12.76
C ARG A 260 -15.60 -12.15 11.83
N ALA A 261 -14.59 -11.94 11.01
CA ALA A 261 -14.10 -12.92 10.03
C ALA A 261 -13.60 -14.22 10.69
N LEU A 262 -13.22 -14.21 11.95
CA LEU A 262 -12.82 -15.43 12.69
C LEU A 262 -13.94 -16.48 12.77
N ASN A 263 -15.20 -16.05 12.78
CA ASN A 263 -16.36 -16.95 12.93
C ASN A 263 -17.31 -16.90 11.73
N ASP A 264 -17.30 -15.80 10.98
CA ASP A 264 -18.19 -15.53 9.85
C ASP A 264 -17.43 -14.78 8.74
N PRO A 265 -16.51 -15.44 8.01
CA PRO A 265 -15.74 -14.81 6.97
C PRO A 265 -16.60 -14.36 5.77
N ASP A 266 -17.73 -15.04 5.49
CA ASP A 266 -18.68 -14.63 4.46
C ASP A 266 -19.41 -13.33 4.85
N GLY A 267 -19.82 -13.19 6.10
CA GLY A 267 -20.43 -11.97 6.61
C GLY A 267 -19.45 -10.82 6.81
N ALA A 268 -18.15 -11.08 6.84
CA ALA A 268 -17.09 -10.07 6.89
C ALA A 268 -16.52 -9.80 5.49
N TYR A 269 -15.52 -10.54 5.08
CA TYR A 269 -14.82 -10.37 3.79
C TYR A 269 -15.77 -10.59 2.60
N GLY A 270 -16.62 -11.64 2.65
CA GLY A 270 -17.58 -11.95 1.60
C GLY A 270 -18.55 -10.78 1.35
N PHE A 271 -19.09 -10.17 2.40
CA PHE A 271 -19.96 -9.01 2.26
C PHE A 271 -19.27 -7.83 1.54
N LEU A 272 -18.04 -7.51 1.93
CA LEU A 272 -17.28 -6.42 1.29
C LEU A 272 -17.02 -6.72 -0.19
N ILE A 273 -16.69 -7.97 -0.53
CA ILE A 273 -16.39 -8.40 -1.91
C ILE A 273 -17.65 -8.45 -2.76
N ASP A 274 -18.67 -9.17 -2.32
CA ASP A 274 -19.83 -9.51 -3.14
C ASP A 274 -20.85 -8.37 -3.17
N THR A 275 -21.07 -7.73 -2.02
CA THR A 275 -22.06 -6.65 -1.90
C THR A 275 -21.47 -5.30 -2.21
N LEU A 276 -20.31 -4.96 -1.67
CA LEU A 276 -19.72 -3.62 -1.80
C LEU A 276 -18.62 -3.52 -2.87
N GLY A 277 -18.27 -4.63 -3.52
CA GLY A 277 -17.35 -4.65 -4.66
C GLY A 277 -15.87 -4.47 -4.31
N ALA A 278 -15.46 -4.81 -3.09
CA ALA A 278 -14.05 -4.80 -2.70
C ALA A 278 -13.20 -5.63 -3.68
N ARG A 279 -12.08 -5.06 -4.11
CA ARG A 279 -11.04 -5.75 -4.88
C ARG A 279 -9.66 -5.61 -4.24
N ILE A 280 -9.58 -4.82 -3.18
CA ILE A 280 -8.41 -4.71 -2.33
C ILE A 280 -8.89 -4.67 -0.88
N ILE A 281 -8.34 -5.52 -0.02
CA ILE A 281 -8.71 -5.59 1.41
C ILE A 281 -7.45 -5.50 2.27
N GLN A 282 -7.40 -4.51 3.15
CA GLN A 282 -6.36 -4.37 4.16
C GLN A 282 -6.81 -5.01 5.46
N THR A 283 -5.98 -5.89 5.98
CA THR A 283 -6.29 -6.75 7.14
C THR A 283 -5.12 -6.86 8.11
N ASP A 284 -5.43 -7.11 9.38
CA ASP A 284 -4.49 -7.57 10.41
C ASP A 284 -4.30 -9.11 10.41
N ARG A 285 -5.01 -9.82 9.51
CA ARG A 285 -5.05 -11.29 9.46
C ARG A 285 -4.81 -11.78 8.02
N ALA A 286 -3.64 -11.43 7.47
CA ALA A 286 -3.33 -11.66 6.06
C ALA A 286 -3.47 -13.13 5.65
N GLU A 287 -2.97 -14.08 6.47
CA GLU A 287 -3.11 -15.52 6.19
C GLU A 287 -4.58 -15.95 6.15
N LEU A 288 -5.40 -15.52 7.12
CA LEU A 288 -6.83 -15.85 7.17
C LEU A 288 -7.56 -15.36 5.91
N LEU A 289 -7.28 -14.12 5.48
CA LEU A 289 -7.88 -13.56 4.27
C LEU A 289 -7.40 -14.29 3.02
N LEU A 290 -6.10 -14.59 2.89
CA LEU A 290 -5.55 -15.35 1.78
C LEU A 290 -6.21 -16.74 1.66
N ASP A 291 -6.34 -17.48 2.77
CA ASP A 291 -6.98 -18.80 2.81
C ASP A 291 -8.46 -18.70 2.38
N TYR A 292 -9.17 -17.70 2.88
CA TYR A 292 -10.56 -17.44 2.49
C TYR A 292 -10.69 -17.18 0.99
N LEU A 293 -9.86 -16.29 0.45
CA LEU A 293 -9.90 -15.92 -0.96
C LEU A 293 -9.52 -17.09 -1.88
N ARG A 294 -8.48 -17.86 -1.50
CA ARG A 294 -8.06 -19.08 -2.23
C ARG A 294 -9.16 -20.13 -2.26
N SER A 295 -9.87 -20.34 -1.15
CA SER A 295 -11.01 -21.28 -1.08
C SER A 295 -12.13 -20.91 -2.05
N ARG A 296 -12.24 -19.61 -2.40
CA ARG A 296 -13.23 -19.07 -3.34
C ARG A 296 -12.68 -18.86 -4.75
N SER A 297 -11.43 -19.23 -5.02
CA SER A 297 -10.72 -18.94 -6.29
C SER A 297 -10.68 -17.45 -6.66
N LEU A 298 -10.61 -16.57 -5.64
CA LEU A 298 -10.49 -15.13 -5.77
C LEU A 298 -9.05 -14.62 -5.58
N HIS A 299 -8.11 -15.51 -5.26
CA HIS A 299 -6.67 -15.26 -5.17
C HIS A 299 -5.89 -16.53 -5.51
N LYS A 300 -4.65 -16.39 -6.04
CA LYS A 300 -3.75 -17.51 -6.40
C LYS A 300 -2.94 -18.01 -5.23
#